data_1cbf9a21f8575b2ef7349298e38b84b6
#
_entry.id   1cbf9a21f8575b2ef7349298e38b84b6
#
_cell.length_a   1.000
_cell.length_b   1.000
_cell.length_c   1.000
_cell.angle_alpha   90.00
_cell.angle_beta   90.00
_cell.angle_gamma   90.00
#
_symmetry.space_group_name_H-M   'P 1'
#
loop_
_entity.id
_entity.type
_entity.pdbx_description
1 polymer ?
#
loop_
_entity_poly.entity_id
_entity_poly.type
_entity_poly.pdbx_seq_one_letter_code
_entity_poly.pdbx_strand_id
1 'polypeptide(L)'
;MIKQLLSIALVLAAPVFHAQGQTSDPQKESLIFCDEGGWQQDNGQLSFYDGNTRTLTNEWFRQVNGHKLGDTPNDIIQINDTLLAVCVNWSNIIQFIHPDGMACGATEDVPNNRKMATDGRYLYVTSYAHQCAGKTFTRGFVAKIDVRTHQIVGTCEVGWEPEGISIYKGKLYIGNSGGYSFQEPHSHESTVSVVDAASMTFIKNIETGKKNLYGNTSLAGKYMLINAAGNYTDVPAATVLLNLETEEVKTFDFASTNNTTDGELFYIVGTSYNYSGGSSVVLKTLDPRTATVTDKIYNDDVTAKINALQNPYGVYVSPYTRNIYVTDSRTYGAAGKIYGYTKDGQTVIDGLDTYIGPSHMVALPQTGVPVATGINIVRPASEKAADGYYYDLQGRRVNRPEHGIYIHNGRKVIL
;
A
#
# COMPACT_ATOMS: atom_id res chain seq x y z
N MET A 1 49.32 57.97 -25.90
CA MET A 1 49.11 57.65 -24.49
C MET A 1 47.68 57.08 -24.34
N ILE A 2 47.55 55.75 -24.35
CA ILE A 2 46.30 55.08 -24.27
C ILE A 2 46.17 54.54 -22.83
N LYS A 3 45.21 55.06 -22.06
CA LYS A 3 44.90 54.57 -20.72
C LYS A 3 44.05 53.33 -20.85
N GLN A 4 44.57 52.17 -20.47
CA GLN A 4 43.76 50.91 -20.25
C GLN A 4 43.08 51.04 -18.90
N LEU A 5 41.75 50.94 -18.94
CA LEU A 5 40.90 50.73 -17.77
C LEU A 5 40.79 49.22 -17.52
N LEU A 6 41.33 48.79 -16.39
CA LEU A 6 41.18 47.41 -15.89
C LEU A 6 39.85 47.35 -15.12
N SER A 7 38.86 46.63 -15.66
CA SER A 7 37.62 46.31 -14.95
C SER A 7 37.83 45.03 -14.15
N ILE A 8 37.88 45.14 -12.84
CA ILE A 8 37.89 44.00 -11.92
C ILE A 8 36.42 43.55 -11.73
N ALA A 9 36.06 42.41 -12.30
CA ALA A 9 34.78 41.78 -12.03
C ALA A 9 34.87 41.01 -10.68
N LEU A 10 34.19 41.53 -9.67
CA LEU A 10 34.04 40.89 -8.38
C LEU A 10 32.99 39.78 -8.52
N VAL A 11 33.41 38.53 -8.61
CA VAL A 11 32.52 37.36 -8.56
C VAL A 11 32.15 37.13 -7.11
N LEU A 12 30.97 37.58 -6.72
CA LEU A 12 30.35 37.22 -5.46
C LEU A 12 29.91 35.71 -5.54
N ALA A 13 30.73 34.85 -4.97
CA ALA A 13 30.30 33.45 -4.73
C ALA A 13 29.20 33.46 -3.66
N ALA A 14 27.94 33.27 -4.07
CA ALA A 14 26.88 33.00 -3.13
C ALA A 14 27.15 31.65 -2.43
N PRO A 15 27.02 31.55 -1.11
CA PRO A 15 27.14 30.26 -0.43
C PRO A 15 26.00 29.35 -0.91
N VAL A 16 26.36 28.27 -1.56
CA VAL A 16 25.44 27.17 -1.84
C VAL A 16 25.14 26.52 -0.50
N PHE A 17 24.03 26.87 0.12
CA PHE A 17 23.48 26.11 1.23
C PHE A 17 23.05 24.75 0.67
N HIS A 18 23.88 23.76 0.85
CA HIS A 18 23.43 22.37 0.78
C HIS A 18 22.46 22.19 1.95
N ALA A 19 21.17 22.17 1.65
CA ALA A 19 20.21 21.63 2.58
C ALA A 19 20.62 20.16 2.81
N GLN A 20 21.30 19.88 3.92
CA GLN A 20 21.47 18.52 4.40
C GLN A 20 20.06 18.04 4.72
N GLY A 21 19.47 17.25 3.80
CA GLY A 21 18.24 16.55 4.07
C GLY A 21 18.45 15.70 5.32
N GLN A 22 17.69 15.99 6.35
CA GLN A 22 17.65 15.11 7.53
C GLN A 22 17.23 13.72 7.03
N THR A 23 18.14 12.76 7.05
CA THR A 23 17.83 11.38 6.76
C THR A 23 16.98 10.82 7.90
N SER A 24 15.93 10.07 7.57
CA SER A 24 15.14 9.34 8.56
C SER A 24 16.08 8.44 9.38
N ASP A 25 15.91 8.45 10.70
CA ASP A 25 16.60 7.51 11.57
C ASP A 25 15.88 6.14 11.45
N PRO A 26 16.50 5.14 10.80
CA PRO A 26 15.84 3.86 10.56
C PRO A 26 15.49 3.12 11.86
N GLN A 27 16.08 3.49 12.99
CA GLN A 27 15.80 2.91 14.28
C GLN A 27 14.58 3.52 15.00
N LYS A 28 14.03 4.63 14.47
CA LYS A 28 12.94 5.39 15.11
C LYS A 28 11.65 5.42 14.30
N GLU A 29 11.53 4.57 13.30
CA GLU A 29 10.34 4.49 12.48
C GLU A 29 9.17 3.85 13.23
N SER A 30 8.00 4.48 13.19
CA SER A 30 6.77 3.96 13.78
C SER A 30 5.91 3.28 12.73
N LEU A 31 5.14 2.26 13.16
CA LEU A 31 4.31 1.44 12.30
C LEU A 31 2.89 1.33 12.85
N ILE A 32 1.92 1.30 11.95
CA ILE A 32 0.56 0.83 12.24
C ILE A 32 0.33 -0.43 11.41
N PHE A 33 -0.24 -1.47 11.99
CA PHE A 33 -0.56 -2.69 11.26
C PHE A 33 -1.86 -3.35 11.72
N CYS A 34 -2.47 -4.09 10.80
CA CYS A 34 -3.68 -4.86 11.04
C CYS A 34 -3.34 -6.16 11.76
N ASP A 35 -4.09 -6.46 12.80
CA ASP A 35 -4.23 -7.81 13.35
C ASP A 35 -5.64 -8.30 12.98
N GLU A 36 -5.75 -9.27 12.08
CA GLU A 36 -7.02 -9.70 11.49
C GLU A 36 -7.98 -10.28 12.52
N GLY A 37 -7.42 -10.85 13.60
CA GLY A 37 -8.19 -11.56 14.60
C GLY A 37 -8.67 -12.93 14.11
N GLY A 38 -9.72 -13.44 14.73
CA GLY A 38 -10.43 -14.64 14.27
C GLY A 38 -11.66 -14.27 13.45
N TRP A 39 -11.82 -14.87 12.29
CA TRP A 39 -12.98 -14.64 11.43
C TRP A 39 -14.30 -14.86 12.17
N GLN A 40 -15.24 -13.92 12.09
CA GLN A 40 -16.52 -13.87 12.80
C GLN A 40 -16.41 -13.76 14.33
N GLN A 41 -15.29 -13.31 14.85
CA GLN A 41 -15.09 -13.14 16.30
C GLN A 41 -15.17 -11.68 16.77
N ASP A 42 -15.31 -10.72 15.85
CA ASP A 42 -15.35 -9.28 16.14
C ASP A 42 -14.19 -8.84 17.07
N ASN A 43 -13.01 -9.35 16.77
CA ASN A 43 -11.78 -9.10 17.54
C ASN A 43 -10.60 -8.64 16.69
N GLY A 44 -10.84 -8.20 15.46
CA GLY A 44 -9.84 -7.53 14.64
C GLY A 44 -9.45 -6.18 15.23
N GLN A 45 -8.19 -5.77 15.05
CA GLN A 45 -7.68 -4.55 15.66
C GLN A 45 -6.53 -3.93 14.87
N LEU A 46 -6.06 -2.76 15.32
CA LEU A 46 -4.78 -2.18 14.92
C LEU A 46 -3.81 -2.21 16.09
N SER A 47 -2.57 -2.58 15.78
CA SER A 47 -1.42 -2.43 16.67
C SER A 47 -0.53 -1.28 16.20
N PHE A 48 0.11 -0.61 17.16
CA PHE A 48 1.00 0.52 16.93
C PHE A 48 2.37 0.26 17.56
N TYR A 49 3.41 0.29 16.73
CA TYR A 49 4.79 0.30 17.18
C TYR A 49 5.32 1.73 17.18
N ASP A 50 5.74 2.23 18.32
CA ASP A 50 6.41 3.51 18.48
C ASP A 50 7.94 3.31 18.36
N GLY A 51 8.52 3.81 17.29
CA GLY A 51 9.96 3.70 17.05
C GLY A 51 10.82 4.53 18.03
N ASN A 52 10.26 5.58 18.66
CA ASN A 52 11.02 6.37 19.63
C ASN A 52 11.18 5.65 20.97
N THR A 53 10.11 5.01 21.45
CA THR A 53 10.12 4.27 22.71
C THR A 53 10.44 2.79 22.53
N ARG A 54 10.38 2.28 21.28
CA ARG A 54 10.53 0.87 20.91
C ARG A 54 9.51 -0.04 21.58
N THR A 55 8.29 0.47 21.76
CA THR A 55 7.20 -0.25 22.39
C THR A 55 6.10 -0.55 21.39
N LEU A 56 5.45 -1.69 21.59
CA LEU A 56 4.28 -2.11 20.82
C LEU A 56 3.03 -2.00 21.67
N THR A 57 2.00 -1.34 21.16
CA THR A 57 0.68 -1.23 21.78
C THR A 57 -0.32 -2.01 20.93
N ASN A 58 -0.79 -3.13 21.48
CA ASN A 58 -1.90 -3.90 20.92
C ASN A 58 -3.25 -3.24 21.28
N GLU A 59 -4.32 -3.53 20.53
CA GLU A 59 -5.63 -2.89 20.68
C GLU A 59 -5.58 -1.34 20.62
N TRP A 60 -4.59 -0.82 19.89
CA TRP A 60 -4.33 0.61 19.87
C TRP A 60 -5.52 1.44 19.37
N PHE A 61 -6.20 1.00 18.30
CA PHE A 61 -7.41 1.69 17.81
C PHE A 61 -8.47 1.81 18.91
N ARG A 62 -8.72 0.73 19.66
CA ARG A 62 -9.69 0.72 20.75
C ARG A 62 -9.29 1.64 21.90
N GLN A 63 -7.99 1.65 22.24
CA GLN A 63 -7.48 2.53 23.31
C GLN A 63 -7.66 4.01 22.95
N VAL A 64 -7.44 4.38 21.68
CA VAL A 64 -7.57 5.75 21.20
C VAL A 64 -9.03 6.17 21.07
N ASN A 65 -9.90 5.30 20.55
CA ASN A 65 -11.28 5.67 20.15
C ASN A 65 -12.37 5.21 21.13
N GLY A 66 -12.05 4.36 22.09
CA GLY A 66 -13.02 3.87 23.08
C GLY A 66 -13.99 2.80 22.54
N HIS A 67 -13.85 2.36 21.29
CA HIS A 67 -14.65 1.31 20.68
C HIS A 67 -13.78 0.38 19.81
N LYS A 68 -14.33 -0.79 19.44
CA LYS A 68 -13.63 -1.76 18.57
C LYS A 68 -13.51 -1.23 17.14
N LEU A 69 -12.51 -1.73 16.40
CA LEU A 69 -12.37 -1.50 14.98
C LEU A 69 -13.40 -2.32 14.17
N GLY A 70 -13.55 -3.59 14.53
CA GLY A 70 -14.46 -4.52 13.86
C GLY A 70 -13.82 -5.88 13.60
N ASP A 71 -14.35 -6.61 12.64
CA ASP A 71 -13.96 -7.99 12.31
C ASP A 71 -13.14 -8.04 11.02
N THR A 72 -12.00 -8.68 11.10
CA THR A 72 -11.09 -8.99 9.99
C THR A 72 -10.61 -7.75 9.23
N PRO A 73 -9.83 -6.83 9.86
CA PRO A 73 -9.11 -5.79 9.12
C PRO A 73 -8.03 -6.46 8.27
N ASN A 74 -8.14 -6.38 6.95
CA ASN A 74 -7.30 -7.14 6.02
C ASN A 74 -6.48 -6.30 5.05
N ASP A 75 -6.53 -4.98 5.18
CA ASP A 75 -5.66 -4.06 4.47
C ASP A 75 -5.61 -2.70 5.15
N ILE A 76 -4.45 -2.04 5.09
CA ILE A 76 -4.25 -0.67 5.54
C ILE A 76 -3.35 0.05 4.54
N ILE A 77 -3.75 1.25 4.14
CA ILE A 77 -2.91 2.10 3.28
C ILE A 77 -2.85 3.53 3.78
N GLN A 78 -1.75 4.18 3.49
CA GLN A 78 -1.59 5.60 3.68
C GLN A 78 -2.11 6.34 2.44
N ILE A 79 -3.10 7.23 2.61
CA ILE A 79 -3.66 8.07 1.55
C ILE A 79 -2.78 9.30 1.35
N ASN A 80 -2.38 9.93 2.46
CA ASN A 80 -1.46 11.06 2.51
C ASN A 80 -0.85 11.18 3.91
N ASP A 81 -0.09 12.24 4.18
CA ASP A 81 0.62 12.43 5.45
C ASP A 81 -0.31 12.56 6.68
N THR A 82 -1.62 12.75 6.50
CA THR A 82 -2.59 12.99 7.57
C THR A 82 -3.75 12.00 7.59
N LEU A 83 -3.82 11.08 6.63
CA LEU A 83 -4.98 10.20 6.46
C LEU A 83 -4.57 8.80 6.02
N LEU A 84 -5.09 7.81 6.73
CA LEU A 84 -5.00 6.39 6.39
C LEU A 84 -6.40 5.80 6.22
N ALA A 85 -6.48 4.69 5.50
CA ALA A 85 -7.69 3.89 5.37
C ALA A 85 -7.42 2.44 5.74
N VAL A 86 -8.39 1.80 6.38
CA VAL A 86 -8.37 0.39 6.80
C VAL A 86 -9.58 -0.32 6.20
N CYS A 87 -9.35 -1.39 5.43
CA CYS A 87 -10.40 -2.34 5.07
C CYS A 87 -10.76 -3.20 6.27
N VAL A 88 -12.01 -3.16 6.72
CA VAL A 88 -12.52 -4.03 7.78
C VAL A 88 -13.52 -4.99 7.13
N ASN A 89 -13.01 -6.10 6.63
CA ASN A 89 -13.65 -6.97 5.66
C ASN A 89 -15.02 -7.49 6.12
N TRP A 90 -15.07 -8.18 7.27
CA TRP A 90 -16.31 -8.78 7.75
C TRP A 90 -17.28 -7.77 8.35
N SER A 91 -16.78 -6.62 8.80
CA SER A 91 -17.62 -5.50 9.21
C SER A 91 -18.17 -4.67 8.05
N ASN A 92 -17.74 -4.94 6.81
CA ASN A 92 -18.20 -4.26 5.59
C ASN A 92 -17.96 -2.75 5.54
N ILE A 93 -16.94 -2.27 6.24
CA ILE A 93 -16.62 -0.83 6.31
C ILE A 93 -15.20 -0.55 5.85
N ILE A 94 -14.98 0.67 5.39
CA ILE A 94 -13.64 1.27 5.26
C ILE A 94 -13.51 2.32 6.35
N GLN A 95 -12.67 2.07 7.34
CA GLN A 95 -12.40 3.00 8.43
C GLN A 95 -11.31 3.98 8.04
N PHE A 96 -11.56 5.27 8.17
CA PHE A 96 -10.55 6.33 8.02
C PHE A 96 -10.01 6.74 9.39
N ILE A 97 -8.69 6.89 9.48
CA ILE A 97 -8.00 7.29 10.71
C ILE A 97 -6.91 8.32 10.40
N HIS A 98 -6.59 9.14 11.39
CA HIS A 98 -5.38 9.94 11.39
C HIS A 98 -4.14 9.13 11.83
N PRO A 99 -2.91 9.61 11.59
CA PRO A 99 -1.68 8.93 12.02
C PRO A 99 -1.55 8.72 13.54
N ASP A 100 -2.31 9.46 14.35
CA ASP A 100 -2.41 9.29 15.80
C ASP A 100 -3.47 8.26 16.23
N GLY A 101 -4.11 7.59 15.27
CA GLY A 101 -5.11 6.56 15.48
C GLY A 101 -6.54 7.04 15.66
N MET A 102 -6.76 8.36 15.73
CA MET A 102 -8.09 8.92 15.84
C MET A 102 -8.93 8.62 14.62
N ALA A 103 -10.09 8.00 14.80
CA ALA A 103 -11.07 7.79 13.75
C ALA A 103 -11.62 9.12 13.27
N CYS A 104 -11.66 9.33 11.95
CA CYS A 104 -12.17 10.59 11.36
C CYS A 104 -13.32 10.35 10.36
N GLY A 105 -13.83 9.14 10.25
CA GLY A 105 -14.98 8.77 9.43
C GLY A 105 -14.90 7.34 8.94
N ALA A 106 -15.97 6.89 8.31
CA ALA A 106 -16.04 5.59 7.67
C ALA A 106 -16.87 5.65 6.39
N THR A 107 -16.59 4.77 5.42
CA THR A 107 -17.51 4.42 4.35
C THR A 107 -18.17 3.12 4.75
N GLU A 108 -19.47 3.16 4.94
CA GLU A 108 -20.30 1.99 5.19
C GLU A 108 -20.72 1.34 3.86
N ASP A 109 -21.23 0.11 3.92
CA ASP A 109 -21.76 -0.61 2.76
C ASP A 109 -20.75 -0.86 1.63
N VAL A 110 -19.49 -1.16 1.99
CA VAL A 110 -18.53 -1.79 1.08
C VAL A 110 -18.38 -3.26 1.49
N PRO A 111 -19.39 -4.09 1.16
CA PRO A 111 -19.46 -5.44 1.71
C PRO A 111 -18.34 -6.29 1.13
N ASN A 112 -17.80 -7.18 1.97
CA ASN A 112 -16.71 -8.09 1.63
C ASN A 112 -15.54 -7.37 0.91
N ASN A 113 -15.14 -6.21 1.44
CA ASN A 113 -14.03 -5.41 0.92
C ASN A 113 -12.69 -6.16 1.08
N ARG A 114 -11.77 -5.99 0.10
CA ARG A 114 -10.54 -6.79 0.04
C ARG A 114 -9.29 -5.95 0.13
N LYS A 115 -8.91 -5.29 -0.95
CA LYS A 115 -7.65 -4.55 -1.07
C LYS A 115 -7.90 -3.14 -1.59
N MET A 116 -6.96 -2.26 -1.32
CA MET A 116 -7.09 -0.84 -1.62
C MET A 116 -5.94 -0.30 -2.46
N ALA A 117 -6.26 0.70 -3.29
CA ALA A 117 -5.29 1.60 -3.91
C ALA A 117 -5.80 3.04 -3.84
N THR A 118 -4.90 4.01 -3.89
CA THR A 118 -5.28 5.43 -3.85
C THR A 118 -4.47 6.28 -4.82
N ASP A 119 -5.10 7.34 -5.34
CA ASP A 119 -4.44 8.43 -6.05
C ASP A 119 -4.28 9.69 -5.17
N GLY A 120 -4.56 9.56 -3.87
CA GLY A 120 -4.53 10.64 -2.88
C GLY A 120 -5.83 11.44 -2.80
N ARG A 121 -6.67 11.44 -3.83
CA ARG A 121 -8.00 12.06 -3.87
C ARG A 121 -9.12 11.04 -3.72
N TYR A 122 -8.94 9.89 -4.33
CA TYR A 122 -9.90 8.80 -4.29
C TYR A 122 -9.22 7.55 -3.74
N LEU A 123 -10.01 6.78 -3.03
CA LEU A 123 -9.70 5.44 -2.60
C LEU A 123 -10.45 4.46 -3.50
N TYR A 124 -9.77 3.43 -3.99
CA TYR A 124 -10.34 2.37 -4.80
C TYR A 124 -10.27 1.07 -4.01
N VAL A 125 -11.40 0.39 -3.88
CA VAL A 125 -11.56 -0.79 -3.01
C VAL A 125 -12.15 -1.94 -3.79
N THR A 126 -11.49 -3.08 -3.83
CA THR A 126 -12.03 -4.31 -4.41
C THR A 126 -12.99 -5.01 -3.47
N SER A 127 -13.98 -5.69 -4.00
CA SER A 127 -14.99 -6.40 -3.22
C SER A 127 -15.48 -7.65 -3.94
N TYR A 128 -15.66 -8.72 -3.19
CA TYR A 128 -16.26 -9.98 -3.65
C TYR A 128 -17.79 -9.91 -3.77
N ALA A 129 -18.41 -8.91 -3.18
CA ALA A 129 -19.85 -8.84 -3.10
C ALA A 129 -20.51 -8.56 -4.45
N HIS A 130 -21.81 -8.86 -4.54
CA HIS A 130 -22.62 -8.67 -5.72
C HIS A 130 -23.57 -7.47 -5.63
N GLN A 131 -23.46 -6.67 -4.56
CA GLN A 131 -24.28 -5.46 -4.36
C GLN A 131 -23.47 -4.38 -3.66
N CYS A 132 -23.61 -3.14 -4.13
CA CYS A 132 -22.99 -1.97 -3.50
C CYS A 132 -23.67 -0.69 -4.02
N ALA A 133 -23.92 0.27 -3.13
CA ALA A 133 -24.47 1.59 -3.46
C ALA A 133 -25.74 1.50 -4.35
N GLY A 134 -26.63 0.57 -4.06
CA GLY A 134 -27.89 0.36 -4.79
C GLY A 134 -27.74 -0.31 -6.17
N LYS A 135 -26.56 -0.77 -6.54
CA LYS A 135 -26.29 -1.53 -7.78
C LYS A 135 -26.10 -2.99 -7.48
N THR A 136 -26.47 -3.83 -8.45
CA THR A 136 -26.24 -5.29 -8.45
C THR A 136 -25.22 -5.64 -9.51
N PHE A 137 -24.31 -6.53 -9.20
CA PHE A 137 -23.24 -7.05 -10.06
C PHE A 137 -23.40 -8.57 -10.23
N THR A 138 -23.00 -9.08 -11.38
CA THR A 138 -22.93 -10.51 -11.62
C THR A 138 -21.70 -11.13 -10.97
N ARG A 139 -20.60 -10.37 -10.95
CA ARG A 139 -19.28 -10.72 -10.41
C ARG A 139 -18.87 -9.72 -9.33
N GLY A 140 -17.62 -9.74 -8.91
CA GLY A 140 -17.09 -8.75 -7.99
C GLY A 140 -16.97 -7.36 -8.62
N PHE A 141 -16.69 -6.37 -7.78
CA PHE A 141 -16.58 -4.99 -8.22
C PHE A 141 -15.39 -4.27 -7.58
N VAL A 142 -15.06 -3.10 -8.13
CA VAL A 142 -14.25 -2.08 -7.50
C VAL A 142 -15.11 -0.85 -7.20
N ALA A 143 -15.03 -0.35 -5.96
CA ALA A 143 -15.67 0.90 -5.54
C ALA A 143 -14.66 2.04 -5.55
N LYS A 144 -15.11 3.26 -5.91
CA LYS A 144 -14.38 4.52 -5.83
C LYS A 144 -15.00 5.38 -4.75
N ILE A 145 -14.20 5.77 -3.76
CA ILE A 145 -14.60 6.56 -2.60
C ILE A 145 -13.89 7.92 -2.65
N ASP A 146 -14.62 9.02 -2.50
CA ASP A 146 -14.01 10.35 -2.31
C ASP A 146 -13.52 10.45 -0.85
N VAL A 147 -12.21 10.61 -0.66
CA VAL A 147 -11.58 10.58 0.67
C VAL A 147 -11.95 11.78 1.56
N ARG A 148 -12.54 12.83 1.00
CA ARG A 148 -12.96 14.01 1.77
C ARG A 148 -14.39 13.88 2.32
N THR A 149 -15.23 13.14 1.61
CA THR A 149 -16.65 12.96 1.95
C THR A 149 -16.94 11.58 2.50
N HIS A 150 -16.00 10.62 2.33
CA HIS A 150 -16.13 9.21 2.63
C HIS A 150 -17.32 8.54 1.90
N GLN A 151 -17.74 9.11 0.77
CA GLN A 151 -18.87 8.60 0.00
C GLN A 151 -18.40 7.79 -1.21
N ILE A 152 -19.10 6.71 -1.52
CA ILE A 152 -18.93 5.97 -2.76
C ILE A 152 -19.44 6.85 -3.91
N VAL A 153 -18.53 7.21 -4.82
CA VAL A 153 -18.82 8.08 -5.98
C VAL A 153 -18.81 7.33 -7.31
N GLY A 154 -18.45 6.06 -7.30
CA GLY A 154 -18.46 5.22 -8.48
C GLY A 154 -18.23 3.76 -8.17
N THR A 155 -18.67 2.88 -9.04
CA THR A 155 -18.43 1.43 -8.98
C THR A 155 -18.25 0.88 -10.39
N CYS A 156 -17.46 -0.18 -10.53
CA CYS A 156 -17.27 -0.90 -11.78
C CYS A 156 -17.23 -2.41 -11.52
N GLU A 157 -18.04 -3.19 -12.24
CA GLU A 157 -17.94 -4.65 -12.24
C GLU A 157 -16.62 -5.08 -12.89
N VAL A 158 -15.97 -6.09 -12.31
CA VAL A 158 -14.71 -6.68 -12.77
C VAL A 158 -14.83 -8.20 -12.87
N GLY A 159 -13.79 -8.98 -12.58
CA GLY A 159 -13.87 -10.44 -12.54
C GLY A 159 -14.47 -10.98 -11.24
N TRP A 160 -14.46 -12.30 -11.10
CA TRP A 160 -14.89 -12.98 -9.88
C TRP A 160 -13.86 -12.82 -8.77
N GLU A 161 -14.31 -12.53 -7.57
CA GLU A 161 -13.52 -12.36 -6.35
C GLU A 161 -12.23 -11.53 -6.60
N PRO A 162 -12.37 -10.24 -6.95
CA PRO A 162 -11.23 -9.37 -7.21
C PRO A 162 -10.42 -9.11 -5.93
N GLU A 163 -9.11 -9.29 -6.01
CA GLU A 163 -8.16 -9.14 -4.90
C GLU A 163 -7.29 -7.89 -5.06
N GLY A 164 -6.01 -8.11 -5.24
CA GLY A 164 -5.02 -7.04 -5.31
C GLY A 164 -5.32 -6.02 -6.39
N ILE A 165 -5.11 -4.76 -6.06
CA ILE A 165 -5.36 -3.61 -6.92
C ILE A 165 -4.16 -2.69 -6.96
N SER A 166 -3.81 -2.21 -8.15
CA SER A 166 -2.79 -1.18 -8.35
C SER A 166 -3.32 -0.08 -9.26
N ILE A 167 -2.85 1.16 -9.04
CA ILE A 167 -3.17 2.28 -9.91
C ILE A 167 -1.93 2.72 -10.69
N TYR A 168 -2.06 2.85 -12.02
CA TYR A 168 -0.98 3.30 -12.88
C TYR A 168 -1.52 4.15 -14.03
N LYS A 169 -1.02 5.38 -14.18
CA LYS A 169 -1.40 6.32 -15.26
C LYS A 169 -2.92 6.46 -15.43
N GLY A 170 -3.66 6.61 -14.32
CA GLY A 170 -5.11 6.81 -14.34
C GLY A 170 -5.94 5.56 -14.65
N LYS A 171 -5.34 4.38 -14.63
CA LYS A 171 -6.02 3.10 -14.76
C LYS A 171 -5.83 2.27 -13.51
N LEU A 172 -6.86 1.52 -13.15
CA LEU A 172 -6.82 0.48 -12.12
C LEU A 172 -6.52 -0.85 -12.79
N TYR A 173 -5.65 -1.63 -12.17
CA TYR A 173 -5.30 -2.99 -12.56
C TYR A 173 -5.64 -3.91 -11.40
N ILE A 174 -6.57 -4.83 -11.59
CA ILE A 174 -7.20 -5.62 -10.54
C ILE A 174 -7.02 -7.11 -10.85
N GLY A 175 -6.36 -7.83 -9.96
CA GLY A 175 -6.23 -9.29 -10.07
C GLY A 175 -7.54 -9.98 -9.70
N ASN A 176 -8.08 -10.82 -10.57
CA ASN A 176 -9.27 -11.60 -10.31
C ASN A 176 -8.86 -13.01 -9.87
N SER A 177 -9.29 -13.43 -8.69
CA SER A 177 -8.88 -14.71 -8.15
C SER A 177 -9.86 -15.84 -8.50
N GLY A 178 -11.15 -15.53 -8.61
CA GLY A 178 -12.21 -16.54 -8.59
C GLY A 178 -12.36 -17.20 -7.21
N GLY A 179 -11.64 -16.68 -6.22
CA GLY A 179 -11.75 -16.95 -4.79
C GLY A 179 -11.95 -18.41 -4.41
N TYR A 180 -13.07 -18.71 -3.81
CA TYR A 180 -13.47 -20.06 -3.39
C TYR A 180 -14.24 -20.77 -4.50
N SER A 181 -13.59 -21.03 -5.62
CA SER A 181 -14.17 -21.52 -6.87
C SER A 181 -14.69 -22.97 -6.86
N PHE A 182 -14.72 -23.60 -5.71
CA PHE A 182 -15.38 -24.91 -5.55
C PHE A 182 -16.91 -24.80 -5.46
N GLN A 183 -17.44 -23.59 -5.59
CA GLN A 183 -18.89 -23.33 -5.69
C GLN A 183 -19.20 -22.74 -7.07
N GLU A 184 -20.02 -23.47 -7.84
CA GLU A 184 -20.56 -22.94 -9.09
C GLU A 184 -21.19 -21.54 -8.89
N PRO A 185 -21.16 -20.64 -9.91
CA PRO A 185 -21.00 -20.96 -11.33
C PRO A 185 -19.61 -20.67 -11.93
N HIS A 186 -18.60 -20.38 -11.17
CA HIS A 186 -17.31 -19.94 -11.69
C HIS A 186 -16.14 -20.80 -11.22
N SER A 187 -14.98 -20.57 -11.77
CA SER A 187 -13.72 -21.21 -11.40
C SER A 187 -12.64 -20.16 -11.11
N HIS A 188 -11.48 -20.58 -10.59
CA HIS A 188 -10.33 -19.70 -10.41
C HIS A 188 -10.01 -18.97 -11.71
N GLU A 189 -9.95 -17.64 -11.62
CA GLU A 189 -9.64 -16.76 -12.75
C GLU A 189 -8.13 -16.55 -12.93
N SER A 190 -7.76 -16.12 -14.14
CA SER A 190 -6.39 -15.85 -14.56
C SER A 190 -6.23 -14.44 -15.14
N THR A 191 -7.19 -13.56 -14.91
CA THR A 191 -7.27 -12.26 -15.57
C THR A 191 -6.95 -11.11 -14.63
N VAL A 192 -6.35 -10.05 -15.21
CA VAL A 192 -6.25 -8.73 -14.60
C VAL A 192 -7.25 -7.81 -15.29
N SER A 193 -8.27 -7.36 -14.57
CA SER A 193 -9.21 -6.36 -15.08
C SER A 193 -8.59 -4.97 -15.12
N VAL A 194 -8.77 -4.25 -16.22
CA VAL A 194 -8.32 -2.88 -16.41
C VAL A 194 -9.54 -1.96 -16.42
N VAL A 195 -9.54 -0.95 -15.55
CA VAL A 195 -10.63 0.02 -15.38
C VAL A 195 -10.09 1.43 -15.50
N ASP A 196 -10.77 2.32 -16.19
CA ASP A 196 -10.48 3.76 -16.18
C ASP A 196 -10.86 4.33 -14.82
N ALA A 197 -9.88 4.86 -14.09
CA ALA A 197 -10.05 5.32 -12.72
C ALA A 197 -10.90 6.61 -12.62
N ALA A 198 -10.95 7.42 -13.68
CA ALA A 198 -11.73 8.65 -13.68
C ALA A 198 -13.22 8.36 -13.85
N SER A 199 -13.58 7.62 -14.90
CA SER A 199 -14.95 7.31 -15.28
C SER A 199 -15.54 6.06 -14.60
N MET A 200 -14.69 5.22 -13.98
CA MET A 200 -15.06 3.90 -13.46
C MET A 200 -15.68 3.01 -14.55
N THR A 201 -15.04 3.01 -15.72
CA THR A 201 -15.48 2.21 -16.88
C THR A 201 -14.51 1.05 -17.09
N PHE A 202 -15.03 -0.17 -17.20
CA PHE A 202 -14.24 -1.35 -17.58
C PHE A 202 -13.68 -1.16 -19.00
N ILE A 203 -12.37 -1.43 -19.15
CA ILE A 203 -11.68 -1.33 -20.43
C ILE A 203 -11.51 -2.71 -21.05
N LYS A 204 -10.88 -3.63 -20.32
CA LYS A 204 -10.55 -4.99 -20.79
C LYS A 204 -10.05 -5.88 -19.68
N ASN A 205 -9.85 -7.16 -19.99
CA ASN A 205 -9.03 -8.09 -19.22
C ASN A 205 -7.69 -8.32 -19.91
N ILE A 206 -6.64 -8.51 -19.09
CA ILE A 206 -5.33 -9.02 -19.52
C ILE A 206 -5.22 -10.44 -18.98
N GLU A 207 -5.00 -11.40 -19.88
CA GLU A 207 -4.82 -12.82 -19.53
C GLU A 207 -3.40 -13.06 -19.03
N THR A 208 -3.24 -13.67 -17.86
CA THR A 208 -1.92 -13.97 -17.27
C THR A 208 -1.46 -15.40 -17.48
N GLY A 209 -2.35 -16.31 -17.85
CA GLY A 209 -2.09 -17.73 -18.00
C GLY A 209 -1.87 -18.47 -16.68
N LYS A 210 -2.00 -17.79 -15.52
CA LYS A 210 -1.84 -18.38 -14.18
C LYS A 210 -3.12 -18.15 -13.37
N LYS A 211 -3.57 -19.16 -12.64
CA LYS A 211 -4.87 -19.15 -11.97
C LYS A 211 -4.82 -18.63 -10.55
N ASN A 212 -5.94 -18.06 -10.11
CA ASN A 212 -6.19 -17.61 -8.75
C ASN A 212 -5.25 -16.46 -8.34
N LEU A 213 -5.49 -15.28 -8.94
CA LEU A 213 -4.68 -14.07 -8.69
C LEU A 213 -5.03 -13.50 -7.30
N TYR A 214 -4.63 -14.22 -6.26
CA TYR A 214 -5.04 -14.02 -4.87
C TYR A 214 -4.05 -13.18 -4.08
N GLY A 215 -4.57 -12.33 -3.20
CA GLY A 215 -3.80 -11.51 -2.26
C GLY A 215 -3.45 -10.14 -2.78
N ASN A 216 -2.50 -9.48 -2.11
CA ASN A 216 -2.06 -8.14 -2.49
C ASN A 216 -1.20 -8.15 -3.75
N THR A 217 -1.14 -6.98 -4.39
CA THR A 217 -0.21 -6.71 -5.49
C THR A 217 0.75 -5.60 -5.10
N SER A 218 1.96 -5.65 -5.63
CA SER A 218 2.96 -4.59 -5.48
C SER A 218 3.28 -3.94 -6.81
N LEU A 219 3.59 -2.64 -6.79
CA LEU A 219 3.88 -1.85 -7.98
C LEU A 219 5.27 -1.21 -7.89
N ALA A 220 6.19 -1.60 -8.79
CA ALA A 220 7.50 -0.99 -8.95
C ALA A 220 7.60 -0.33 -10.33
N GLY A 221 7.52 1.00 -10.37
CA GLY A 221 7.46 1.76 -11.61
C GLY A 221 6.27 1.35 -12.47
N LYS A 222 6.54 0.72 -13.62
CA LYS A 222 5.51 0.20 -14.54
C LYS A 222 5.24 -1.30 -14.41
N TYR A 223 5.83 -1.95 -13.44
CA TYR A 223 5.70 -3.38 -13.24
C TYR A 223 4.83 -3.68 -12.04
N MET A 224 3.86 -4.56 -12.23
CA MET A 224 2.97 -5.08 -11.20
C MET A 224 3.32 -6.52 -10.91
N LEU A 225 3.58 -6.84 -9.64
CA LEU A 225 3.79 -8.20 -9.16
C LEU A 225 2.47 -8.74 -8.61
N ILE A 226 2.12 -9.96 -8.99
CA ILE A 226 0.86 -10.60 -8.64
C ILE A 226 1.14 -12.03 -8.22
N ASN A 227 0.56 -12.48 -7.11
CA ASN A 227 0.57 -13.89 -6.74
C ASN A 227 -0.55 -14.62 -7.48
N ALA A 228 -0.24 -15.79 -8.01
CA ALA A 228 -1.20 -16.73 -8.56
C ALA A 228 -1.18 -18.00 -7.68
N ALA A 229 -2.20 -18.19 -6.86
CA ALA A 229 -2.21 -19.23 -5.84
C ALA A 229 -2.48 -20.65 -6.41
N GLY A 230 -2.78 -20.75 -7.70
CA GLY A 230 -3.14 -22.03 -8.34
C GLY A 230 -4.54 -22.51 -7.92
N ASN A 231 -4.72 -23.81 -7.89
CA ASN A 231 -6.02 -24.39 -7.49
C ASN A 231 -5.92 -25.26 -6.24
N TYR A 232 -4.82 -25.15 -5.52
CA TYR A 232 -4.53 -25.90 -4.29
C TYR A 232 -4.51 -27.43 -4.45
N THR A 233 -4.48 -27.95 -5.69
CA THR A 233 -4.43 -29.38 -5.98
C THR A 233 -3.34 -29.73 -7.00
N ASP A 234 -3.60 -29.58 -8.29
CA ASP A 234 -2.71 -29.96 -9.40
C ASP A 234 -2.14 -28.77 -10.18
N VAL A 235 -2.70 -27.58 -10.01
CA VAL A 235 -2.15 -26.35 -10.58
C VAL A 235 -1.33 -25.63 -9.50
N PRO A 236 0.01 -25.61 -9.60
CA PRO A 236 0.85 -25.02 -8.57
C PRO A 236 0.72 -23.49 -8.51
N ALA A 237 1.08 -22.93 -7.35
CA ALA A 237 1.24 -21.50 -7.21
C ALA A 237 2.38 -20.98 -8.10
N ALA A 238 2.25 -19.74 -8.56
CA ALA A 238 3.21 -19.05 -9.40
C ALA A 238 3.24 -17.55 -9.08
N THR A 239 4.24 -16.87 -9.58
CA THR A 239 4.34 -15.41 -9.56
C THR A 239 4.16 -14.87 -10.97
N VAL A 240 3.39 -13.82 -11.11
CA VAL A 240 3.17 -13.08 -12.35
C VAL A 240 3.80 -11.70 -12.25
N LEU A 241 4.60 -11.33 -13.22
CA LEU A 241 5.14 -9.99 -13.43
C LEU A 241 4.50 -9.41 -14.69
N LEU A 242 3.67 -8.37 -14.52
CA LEU A 242 2.98 -7.69 -15.60
C LEU A 242 3.61 -6.32 -15.86
N ASN A 243 4.04 -6.06 -17.08
CA ASN A 243 4.44 -4.72 -17.54
C ASN A 243 3.18 -3.94 -17.97
N LEU A 244 2.80 -2.93 -17.21
CA LEU A 244 1.56 -2.16 -17.42
C LEU A 244 1.56 -1.23 -18.65
N GLU A 245 2.71 -1.06 -19.31
CA GLU A 245 2.81 -0.28 -20.57
C GLU A 245 2.71 -1.15 -21.81
N THR A 246 3.36 -2.31 -21.79
CA THR A 246 3.40 -3.23 -22.94
C THR A 246 2.43 -4.38 -22.80
N GLU A 247 1.88 -4.61 -21.61
CA GLU A 247 1.05 -5.75 -21.22
C GLU A 247 1.79 -7.10 -21.34
N GLU A 248 3.11 -7.06 -21.41
CA GLU A 248 3.93 -8.26 -21.37
C GLU A 248 3.79 -8.95 -20.01
N VAL A 249 3.51 -10.25 -20.05
CA VAL A 249 3.39 -11.11 -18.87
C VAL A 249 4.60 -12.02 -18.80
N LYS A 250 5.30 -12.02 -17.67
CA LYS A 250 6.33 -13.01 -17.31
C LYS A 250 5.88 -13.79 -16.09
N THR A 251 6.16 -15.08 -16.06
CA THR A 251 5.76 -15.96 -14.95
C THR A 251 6.97 -16.67 -14.37
N PHE A 252 6.89 -16.94 -13.05
CA PHE A 252 7.92 -17.65 -12.30
C PHE A 252 7.26 -18.76 -11.47
N ASP A 253 7.92 -19.90 -11.36
CA ASP A 253 7.40 -21.10 -10.71
C ASP A 253 7.67 -21.09 -9.19
N PHE A 254 7.28 -20.01 -8.50
CA PHE A 254 7.27 -19.89 -7.05
C PHE A 254 6.11 -19.02 -6.60
N ALA A 255 5.62 -19.23 -5.38
CA ALA A 255 4.56 -18.43 -4.78
C ALA A 255 5.08 -17.05 -4.35
N SER A 256 4.28 -16.00 -4.50
CA SER A 256 4.54 -14.65 -3.98
C SER A 256 3.42 -14.18 -3.05
N THR A 257 2.98 -15.04 -2.17
CA THR A 257 1.82 -14.85 -1.29
C THR A 257 1.88 -13.52 -0.55
N ASN A 258 3.04 -13.19 0.03
CA ASN A 258 3.32 -11.90 0.63
C ASN A 258 4.45 -11.24 -0.14
N ASN A 259 4.19 -10.07 -0.69
CA ASN A 259 5.16 -9.34 -1.49
C ASN A 259 5.07 -7.84 -1.21
N THR A 260 6.18 -7.17 -1.37
CA THR A 260 6.33 -5.73 -1.17
C THR A 260 7.38 -5.18 -2.12
N THR A 261 7.55 -3.88 -2.16
CA THR A 261 8.54 -3.23 -3.02
C THR A 261 9.16 -2.02 -2.36
N ASP A 262 10.39 -1.73 -2.74
CA ASP A 262 11.04 -0.44 -2.44
C ASP A 262 10.89 0.57 -3.61
N GLY A 263 10.03 0.25 -4.60
CA GLY A 263 9.80 1.03 -5.81
C GLY A 263 10.73 0.66 -6.98
N GLU A 264 11.78 -0.12 -6.72
CA GLU A 264 12.73 -0.59 -7.73
C GLU A 264 12.75 -2.12 -7.83
N LEU A 265 12.79 -2.79 -6.70
CA LEU A 265 12.84 -4.25 -6.58
C LEU A 265 11.59 -4.75 -5.85
N PHE A 266 11.22 -5.99 -6.12
CA PHE A 266 10.21 -6.70 -5.33
C PHE A 266 10.89 -7.62 -4.34
N TYR A 267 10.38 -7.63 -3.11
CA TYR A 267 10.76 -8.52 -2.03
C TYR A 267 9.59 -9.44 -1.71
N ILE A 268 9.85 -10.74 -1.77
CA ILE A 268 8.85 -11.79 -1.68
C ILE A 268 9.16 -12.65 -0.47
N VAL A 269 8.18 -12.75 0.42
CA VAL A 269 8.21 -13.63 1.58
C VAL A 269 6.96 -14.51 1.46
N GLY A 270 7.04 -15.54 0.63
CA GLY A 270 5.93 -16.43 0.35
C GLY A 270 5.94 -17.67 1.23
N THR A 271 4.78 -18.30 1.34
CA THR A 271 4.67 -19.64 1.90
C THR A 271 4.16 -20.58 0.81
N SER A 272 4.93 -21.60 0.51
CA SER A 272 4.51 -22.68 -0.39
C SER A 272 3.97 -23.83 0.44
N TYR A 273 2.70 -24.15 0.23
CA TYR A 273 2.08 -25.31 0.88
C TYR A 273 2.35 -26.57 0.07
N ASN A 274 2.85 -27.60 0.73
CA ASN A 274 3.01 -28.92 0.14
C ASN A 274 1.87 -29.82 0.65
N TYR A 275 1.00 -30.27 -0.25
CA TYR A 275 -0.16 -31.09 0.08
C TYR A 275 0.19 -32.47 0.67
N SER A 276 1.45 -32.91 0.56
CA SER A 276 1.95 -34.11 1.23
C SER A 276 2.37 -33.87 2.71
N GLY A 277 2.18 -32.65 3.22
CA GLY A 277 2.44 -32.25 4.58
C GLY A 277 3.67 -31.36 4.71
N GLY A 278 3.44 -30.13 5.15
CA GLY A 278 4.44 -29.12 5.44
C GLY A 278 4.31 -27.86 4.57
N SER A 279 4.90 -26.77 5.06
CA SER A 279 5.07 -25.53 4.31
C SER A 279 6.55 -25.18 4.25
N SER A 280 6.99 -24.57 3.18
CA SER A 280 8.32 -23.99 3.04
C SER A 280 8.20 -22.49 2.82
N VAL A 281 9.10 -21.73 3.46
CA VAL A 281 9.20 -20.29 3.23
C VAL A 281 9.91 -20.04 1.91
N VAL A 282 9.36 -19.16 1.10
CA VAL A 282 9.94 -18.73 -0.17
C VAL A 282 10.45 -17.29 0.01
N LEU A 283 11.76 -17.11 -0.08
CA LEU A 283 12.40 -15.79 0.01
C LEU A 283 13.03 -15.44 -1.31
N LYS A 284 12.55 -14.37 -1.97
CA LYS A 284 13.06 -13.93 -3.27
C LYS A 284 13.17 -12.41 -3.32
N THR A 285 14.18 -11.93 -4.05
CA THR A 285 14.21 -10.58 -4.59
C THR A 285 14.14 -10.65 -6.10
N LEU A 286 13.23 -9.89 -6.70
CA LEU A 286 13.02 -9.82 -8.14
C LEU A 286 13.31 -8.41 -8.66
N ASP A 287 14.26 -8.27 -9.60
CA ASP A 287 14.41 -7.05 -10.40
C ASP A 287 13.46 -7.10 -11.60
N PRO A 288 12.40 -6.26 -11.63
CA PRO A 288 11.40 -6.32 -12.70
C PRO A 288 11.94 -5.89 -14.08
N ARG A 289 13.04 -5.11 -14.12
CA ARG A 289 13.61 -4.60 -15.38
C ARG A 289 14.32 -5.69 -16.17
N THR A 290 14.99 -6.58 -15.47
CA THR A 290 15.77 -7.69 -16.04
C THR A 290 15.07 -9.04 -15.88
N ALA A 291 14.02 -9.10 -15.04
CA ALA A 291 13.38 -10.33 -14.57
C ALA A 291 14.37 -11.29 -13.85
N THR A 292 15.41 -10.72 -13.25
CA THR A 292 16.39 -11.49 -12.47
C THR A 292 15.85 -11.76 -11.07
N VAL A 293 15.92 -13.01 -10.64
CA VAL A 293 15.49 -13.48 -9.31
C VAL A 293 16.70 -13.93 -8.51
N THR A 294 16.76 -13.56 -7.24
CA THR A 294 17.74 -14.06 -6.27
C THR A 294 17.04 -14.61 -5.04
N ASP A 295 17.61 -15.65 -4.43
CA ASP A 295 17.09 -16.30 -3.23
C ASP A 295 17.58 -15.57 -1.95
N LYS A 296 17.35 -14.26 -1.93
CA LYS A 296 17.90 -13.40 -0.88
C LYS A 296 16.98 -12.20 -0.63
N ILE A 297 16.83 -11.85 0.64
CA ILE A 297 16.24 -10.59 1.08
C ILE A 297 17.34 -9.74 1.69
N TYR A 298 17.66 -8.60 1.09
CA TYR A 298 18.73 -7.67 1.42
C TYR A 298 20.12 -8.34 1.42
N ASN A 299 20.44 -9.13 2.46
CA ASN A 299 21.71 -9.84 2.63
C ASN A 299 21.48 -11.21 3.26
N ASP A 300 22.57 -11.99 3.43
CA ASP A 300 22.48 -13.36 3.93
C ASP A 300 21.99 -13.43 5.39
N ASP A 301 22.33 -12.46 6.23
CA ASP A 301 21.92 -12.40 7.62
C ASP A 301 20.41 -12.16 7.76
N VAL A 302 19.87 -11.16 7.06
CA VAL A 302 18.41 -10.88 7.03
C VAL A 302 17.65 -12.06 6.44
N THR A 303 18.18 -12.65 5.36
CA THR A 303 17.59 -13.84 4.74
C THR A 303 17.48 -15.00 5.72
N ALA A 304 18.56 -15.28 6.43
CA ALA A 304 18.59 -16.36 7.45
C ALA A 304 17.59 -16.09 8.60
N LYS A 305 17.52 -14.86 9.09
CA LYS A 305 16.60 -14.46 10.16
C LYS A 305 15.13 -14.64 9.74
N ILE A 306 14.76 -14.20 8.53
CA ILE A 306 13.38 -14.35 8.02
C ILE A 306 13.07 -15.83 7.75
N ASN A 307 14.03 -16.59 7.21
CA ASN A 307 13.84 -18.02 6.96
C ASN A 307 13.65 -18.86 8.23
N ALA A 308 14.07 -18.36 9.37
CA ALA A 308 13.91 -19.01 10.67
C ALA A 308 12.52 -18.77 11.30
N LEU A 309 11.67 -17.91 10.72
CA LEU A 309 10.32 -17.65 11.21
C LEU A 309 9.43 -18.88 10.97
N GLN A 310 8.45 -19.07 11.84
CA GLN A 310 7.58 -20.23 11.81
C GLN A 310 6.57 -20.15 10.66
N ASN A 311 5.92 -18.99 10.51
CA ASN A 311 4.92 -18.75 9.48
C ASN A 311 4.87 -17.25 9.11
N PRO A 312 5.82 -16.79 8.28
CA PRO A 312 5.81 -15.40 7.78
C PRO A 312 4.47 -15.08 7.13
N TYR A 313 3.84 -13.97 7.55
CA TYR A 313 2.48 -13.65 7.17
C TYR A 313 2.34 -12.29 6.48
N GLY A 314 2.87 -11.22 7.03
CA GLY A 314 2.92 -9.90 6.43
C GLY A 314 4.35 -9.51 6.10
N VAL A 315 4.56 -8.81 4.99
CA VAL A 315 5.84 -8.22 4.62
C VAL A 315 5.63 -6.79 4.12
N TYR A 316 6.50 -5.89 4.54
CA TYR A 316 6.42 -4.48 4.16
C TYR A 316 7.82 -3.85 4.11
N VAL A 317 8.11 -3.12 3.05
CA VAL A 317 9.30 -2.26 2.97
C VAL A 317 8.87 -0.81 3.13
N SER A 318 9.45 -0.15 4.12
CA SER A 318 9.15 1.25 4.37
C SER A 318 9.58 2.15 3.20
N PRO A 319 8.72 3.06 2.75
CA PRO A 319 9.09 4.08 1.77
C PRO A 319 10.07 5.11 2.31
N TYR A 320 10.20 5.23 3.63
CA TYR A 320 11.00 6.27 4.28
C TYR A 320 12.41 5.83 4.60
N THR A 321 12.54 4.65 5.21
CA THR A 321 13.82 4.13 5.73
C THR A 321 14.40 2.99 4.90
N ARG A 322 13.58 2.34 4.07
CA ARG A 322 13.90 1.09 3.37
C ARG A 322 14.10 -0.09 4.33
N ASN A 323 13.67 0.04 5.58
CA ASN A 323 13.59 -1.11 6.48
C ASN A 323 12.56 -2.10 5.94
N ILE A 324 12.86 -3.40 6.12
CA ILE A 324 11.89 -4.46 5.87
C ILE A 324 11.31 -4.93 7.21
N TYR A 325 9.99 -5.01 7.26
CA TYR A 325 9.23 -5.53 8.39
C TYR A 325 8.53 -6.81 7.97
N VAL A 326 8.60 -7.82 8.81
CA VAL A 326 7.97 -9.12 8.58
C VAL A 326 7.22 -9.53 9.83
N THR A 327 5.98 -9.96 9.66
CA THR A 327 5.22 -10.56 10.75
C THR A 327 5.26 -12.08 10.65
N ASP A 328 5.20 -12.74 11.80
CA ASP A 328 5.08 -14.18 11.93
C ASP A 328 3.77 -14.49 12.64
N SER A 329 2.82 -15.08 11.94
CA SER A 329 1.52 -15.48 12.50
C SER A 329 1.62 -16.76 13.35
N ARG A 330 2.77 -17.42 13.35
CA ARG A 330 3.07 -18.65 14.10
C ARG A 330 2.02 -19.74 13.84
N THR A 331 0.99 -19.76 14.65
CA THR A 331 -0.23 -20.59 14.44
C THR A 331 -1.42 -19.63 14.30
N TYR A 332 -2.25 -19.79 13.30
CA TYR A 332 -3.33 -18.85 12.96
C TYR A 332 -4.37 -18.56 14.05
N GLY A 333 -4.29 -19.13 15.22
CA GLY A 333 -5.18 -18.90 16.36
C GLY A 333 -4.48 -18.28 17.57
N ALA A 334 -3.21 -17.97 17.48
CA ALA A 334 -2.40 -17.42 18.57
C ALA A 334 -1.83 -16.03 18.20
N ALA A 335 -1.37 -15.31 19.23
CA ALA A 335 -0.62 -14.07 19.05
C ALA A 335 0.61 -14.32 18.17
N GLY A 336 0.81 -13.43 17.20
CA GLY A 336 1.95 -13.44 16.30
C GLY A 336 3.15 -12.65 16.86
N LYS A 337 4.08 -12.37 15.96
CA LYS A 337 5.25 -11.52 16.25
C LYS A 337 5.55 -10.60 15.08
N ILE A 338 6.21 -9.47 15.37
CA ILE A 338 6.75 -8.57 14.35
C ILE A 338 8.26 -8.47 14.47
N TYR A 339 8.93 -8.45 13.33
CA TYR A 339 10.37 -8.30 13.18
C TYR A 339 10.68 -7.17 12.21
N GLY A 340 11.79 -6.47 12.39
CA GLY A 340 12.22 -5.40 11.50
C GLY A 340 13.73 -5.38 11.31
N TYR A 341 14.17 -5.17 10.07
CA TYR A 341 15.59 -5.16 9.71
C TYR A 341 15.91 -4.00 8.79
N THR A 342 17.06 -3.38 8.99
CA THR A 342 17.60 -2.41 8.02
C THR A 342 18.20 -3.13 6.81
N LYS A 343 18.43 -2.38 5.73
CA LYS A 343 19.02 -2.95 4.51
C LYS A 343 20.45 -3.50 4.72
N ASP A 344 21.20 -2.95 5.68
CA ASP A 344 22.53 -3.40 6.06
C ASP A 344 22.54 -4.54 7.10
N GLY A 345 21.37 -4.99 7.56
CA GLY A 345 21.22 -6.18 8.41
C GLY A 345 21.05 -5.91 9.91
N GLN A 346 20.99 -4.64 10.34
CA GLN A 346 20.73 -4.32 11.74
C GLN A 346 19.28 -4.69 12.11
N THR A 347 19.08 -5.21 13.30
CA THR A 347 17.76 -5.49 13.84
C THR A 347 17.14 -4.22 14.42
N VAL A 348 15.98 -3.84 13.91
CA VAL A 348 15.16 -2.70 14.37
C VAL A 348 14.12 -3.18 15.39
N ILE A 349 13.43 -4.28 15.06
CA ILE A 349 12.45 -4.94 15.92
C ILE A 349 12.82 -6.41 16.03
N ASP A 350 12.88 -6.93 17.26
CA ASP A 350 13.30 -8.30 17.56
C ASP A 350 12.15 -9.09 18.20
N GLY A 351 11.15 -9.43 17.39
CA GLY A 351 10.12 -10.38 17.78
C GLY A 351 9.17 -9.92 18.88
N LEU A 352 8.65 -8.69 18.80
CA LEU A 352 7.61 -8.21 19.71
C LEU A 352 6.28 -8.95 19.48
N ASP A 353 5.61 -9.31 20.58
CA ASP A 353 4.33 -10.04 20.51
C ASP A 353 3.19 -9.13 20.03
N THR A 354 2.58 -9.49 18.90
CA THR A 354 1.41 -8.84 18.32
C THR A 354 0.13 -9.52 18.80
N TYR A 355 -1.00 -9.15 18.21
CA TYR A 355 -2.24 -9.91 18.37
C TYR A 355 -2.34 -11.03 17.33
N ILE A 356 -3.55 -11.56 17.07
CA ILE A 356 -3.80 -12.68 16.16
C ILE A 356 -3.83 -12.19 14.71
N GLY A 357 -3.07 -12.86 13.83
CA GLY A 357 -3.07 -12.60 12.39
C GLY A 357 -2.50 -11.22 12.01
N PRO A 358 -1.27 -10.85 12.46
CA PRO A 358 -0.65 -9.58 12.07
C PRO A 358 -0.33 -9.58 10.57
N SER A 359 -1.00 -8.74 9.78
CA SER A 359 -0.97 -8.79 8.32
C SER A 359 -0.38 -7.53 7.69
N HIS A 360 -1.22 -6.70 7.11
CA HIS A 360 -0.82 -5.49 6.37
C HIS A 360 -0.39 -4.36 7.29
N MET A 361 0.61 -3.58 6.86
CA MET A 361 1.15 -2.50 7.67
C MET A 361 1.57 -1.29 6.84
N VAL A 362 1.68 -0.16 7.52
CA VAL A 362 2.24 1.10 6.99
C VAL A 362 3.22 1.70 7.97
N ALA A 363 4.29 2.30 7.45
CA ALA A 363 5.18 3.14 8.24
C ALA A 363 4.63 4.57 8.30
N LEU A 364 4.84 5.24 9.42
CA LEU A 364 4.49 6.64 9.56
C LEU A 364 5.68 7.54 9.19
N PRO A 365 5.44 8.66 8.47
CA PRO A 365 6.50 9.59 8.16
C PRO A 365 7.07 10.21 9.45
N GLN A 366 8.39 10.22 9.56
CA GLN A 366 9.03 10.95 10.63
C GLN A 366 8.90 12.45 10.37
N THR A 367 8.48 13.22 11.36
CA THR A 367 8.26 14.67 11.22
C THR A 367 9.56 15.37 10.76
N GLY A 368 9.47 16.12 9.66
CA GLY A 368 10.59 16.90 9.11
C GLY A 368 11.58 16.12 8.23
N VAL A 369 11.30 14.86 7.93
CA VAL A 369 12.17 14.03 7.07
C VAL A 369 11.63 13.95 5.65
N PRO A 370 12.43 14.20 4.60
CA PRO A 370 12.04 13.96 3.22
C PRO A 370 11.81 12.47 2.95
N VAL A 371 10.77 12.14 2.20
CA VAL A 371 10.52 10.77 1.71
C VAL A 371 11.66 10.33 0.80
N ALA A 372 12.16 9.11 0.98
CA ALA A 372 13.16 8.54 0.08
C ALA A 372 12.60 8.47 -1.35
N THR A 373 13.29 9.11 -2.31
CA THR A 373 12.89 9.11 -3.71
C THR A 373 13.03 7.71 -4.30
N GLY A 374 11.97 7.20 -4.93
CA GLY A 374 11.94 5.88 -5.61
C GLY A 374 10.69 5.06 -5.36
N ILE A 375 9.93 5.30 -4.30
CA ILE A 375 8.56 4.81 -4.18
C ILE A 375 7.64 5.89 -4.72
N ASN A 376 6.81 5.56 -5.70
CA ASN A 376 5.70 6.40 -6.12
C ASN A 376 4.65 6.40 -5.00
N ILE A 377 4.91 7.13 -3.91
CA ILE A 377 3.81 7.71 -3.19
C ILE A 377 3.21 8.67 -4.21
N VAL A 378 2.04 8.33 -4.73
CA VAL A 378 1.31 9.22 -5.61
C VAL A 378 0.96 10.44 -4.76
N ARG A 379 1.87 11.39 -4.71
CA ARG A 379 1.51 12.72 -4.22
C ARG A 379 0.40 13.18 -5.14
N PRO A 380 -0.75 13.59 -4.62
CA PRO A 380 -1.75 14.20 -5.49
C PRO A 380 -1.02 15.26 -6.31
N ALA A 381 -1.27 15.26 -7.60
CA ALA A 381 -0.79 16.31 -8.50
C ALA A 381 -1.49 17.62 -8.11
N SER A 382 -1.05 18.22 -7.03
CA SER A 382 -1.48 19.51 -6.51
C SER A 382 -0.30 20.43 -6.25
N GLU A 383 0.66 20.39 -7.17
CA GLU A 383 1.21 21.64 -7.63
C GLU A 383 0.61 21.90 -9.01
N LYS A 384 -0.62 22.37 -9.05
CA LYS A 384 -0.97 23.27 -10.13
C LYS A 384 0.16 24.30 -10.15
N ALA A 385 0.83 24.40 -11.29
CA ALA A 385 1.79 25.46 -11.51
C ALA A 385 1.18 26.73 -10.92
N ALA A 386 1.93 27.38 -10.04
CA ALA A 386 1.47 28.57 -9.36
C ALA A 386 0.85 29.49 -10.41
N ASP A 387 -0.45 29.68 -10.40
CA ASP A 387 -1.19 30.41 -11.42
C ASP A 387 -1.01 31.92 -11.28
N GLY A 388 -0.32 32.33 -10.21
CA GLY A 388 -0.04 33.74 -9.92
C GLY A 388 -1.26 34.56 -9.53
N TYR A 389 -2.44 33.94 -9.36
CA TYR A 389 -3.66 34.63 -9.01
C TYR A 389 -3.93 34.63 -7.50
N TYR A 390 -4.69 35.63 -7.06
CA TYR A 390 -5.22 35.69 -5.69
C TYR A 390 -6.65 35.17 -5.68
N TYR A 391 -7.00 34.44 -4.62
CA TYR A 391 -8.33 33.94 -4.37
C TYR A 391 -8.81 34.37 -2.98
N ASP A 392 -10.07 34.74 -2.83
CA ASP A 392 -10.68 34.96 -1.53
C ASP A 392 -10.88 33.64 -0.76
N LEU A 393 -11.32 33.71 0.50
CA LEU A 393 -11.53 32.53 1.33
C LEU A 393 -12.70 31.64 0.85
N GLN A 394 -13.51 32.11 -0.10
CA GLN A 394 -14.57 31.36 -0.78
C GLN A 394 -14.07 30.74 -2.10
N GLY A 395 -12.79 30.90 -2.44
CA GLY A 395 -12.18 30.35 -3.66
C GLY A 395 -12.47 31.15 -4.93
N ARG A 396 -12.99 32.37 -4.85
CA ARG A 396 -13.23 33.25 -6.00
C ARG A 396 -11.97 34.01 -6.33
N ARG A 397 -11.61 34.09 -7.62
CA ARG A 397 -10.45 34.81 -8.09
C ARG A 397 -10.62 36.33 -7.87
N VAL A 398 -9.58 36.95 -7.33
CA VAL A 398 -9.52 38.39 -7.07
C VAL A 398 -8.46 39.00 -7.95
N ASN A 399 -8.86 39.86 -8.90
CA ASN A 399 -7.96 40.47 -9.88
C ASN A 399 -7.15 41.65 -9.30
N ARG A 400 -7.66 42.30 -8.26
CA ARG A 400 -6.97 43.39 -7.54
C ARG A 400 -7.19 43.18 -6.05
N PRO A 401 -6.28 42.44 -5.39
CA PRO A 401 -6.41 42.21 -3.96
C PRO A 401 -6.09 43.52 -3.20
N GLU A 402 -6.96 43.87 -2.28
CA GLU A 402 -6.80 44.97 -1.33
C GLU A 402 -6.37 44.43 0.04
N HIS A 403 -6.35 45.23 1.10
CA HIS A 403 -6.06 44.75 2.45
C HIS A 403 -7.03 43.61 2.82
N GLY A 404 -6.48 42.45 3.14
CA GLY A 404 -7.29 41.27 3.48
C GLY A 404 -6.50 39.97 3.48
N ILE A 405 -7.25 38.87 3.66
CA ILE A 405 -6.70 37.51 3.66
C ILE A 405 -7.05 36.83 2.33
N TYR A 406 -6.06 36.32 1.64
CA TYR A 406 -6.18 35.68 0.33
C TYR A 406 -5.43 34.35 0.30
N ILE A 407 -5.73 33.53 -0.69
CA ILE A 407 -4.93 32.38 -1.08
C ILE A 407 -4.17 32.77 -2.37
N HIS A 408 -2.86 32.70 -2.33
CA HIS A 408 -1.97 32.95 -3.46
C HIS A 408 -0.97 31.81 -3.59
N ASN A 409 -0.91 31.17 -4.76
CA ASN A 409 -0.07 30.00 -5.00
C ASN A 409 -0.26 28.89 -3.95
N GLY A 410 -1.52 28.63 -3.57
CA GLY A 410 -1.88 27.61 -2.57
C GLY A 410 -1.54 27.97 -1.12
N ARG A 411 -1.07 29.20 -0.85
CA ARG A 411 -0.71 29.64 0.51
C ARG A 411 -1.59 30.81 0.95
N LYS A 412 -1.90 30.86 2.23
CA LYS A 412 -2.58 31.98 2.84
C LYS A 412 -1.61 33.19 2.89
N VAL A 413 -2.02 34.31 2.33
CA VAL A 413 -1.32 35.58 2.36
C VAL A 413 -2.22 36.67 2.97
N ILE A 414 -1.61 37.64 3.67
CA ILE A 414 -2.28 38.83 4.19
C ILE A 414 -1.67 40.00 3.43
N LEU A 415 -2.49 40.78 2.77
CA LEU A 415 -2.07 42.02 2.06
C LEU A 415 -2.56 43.23 2.79
#